data_1dbf386dbe4dc611417cb4fe3698053a
#
_entry.id   1dbf386dbe4dc611417cb4fe3698053a
#
_cell.length_a   1.000
_cell.length_b   1.000
_cell.length_c   1.000
_cell.angle_alpha   90.00
_cell.angle_beta   90.00
_cell.angle_gamma   90.00
#
_symmetry.space_group_name_H-M   'P 1'
#
loop_
_entity.id
_entity.type
_entity.pdbx_description
1 polymer ?
#
loop_
_entity_poly.entity_id
_entity_poly.type
_entity_poly.pdbx_seq_one_letter_code
_entity_poly.pdbx_strand_id
1 'polypeptide(L)' 'MRGWHTYRFVLRGPGVERLSDEIEPSTIQTDGDLTVLTVRIEDQSHLRGVLNSIRDIGLELVAFERLAPVPSVEPDAR' A
#
# COMPACT_ATOMS: atom_id res chain seq x y z
N MET A 1 2.38 -18.01 8.25
CA MET A 1 2.31 -17.47 7.94
C MET A 1 2.01 -16.72 7.88
N ARG A 2 2.11 -16.44 7.82
CA ARG A 2 1.85 -15.78 7.85
C ARG A 2 1.14 -14.88 7.46
N GLY A 3 0.79 -14.24 7.43
CA GLY A 3 -0.25 -13.34 7.18
C GLY A 3 0.05 -12.11 6.40
N TRP A 4 1.16 -12.02 5.77
CA TRP A 4 1.57 -10.86 5.00
C TRP A 4 0.81 -10.76 3.71
N HIS A 5 0.31 -9.57 3.40
CA HIS A 5 -0.20 -9.24 2.08
C HIS A 5 0.38 -7.91 1.67
N THR A 6 0.67 -7.77 0.39
CA THR A 6 1.17 -6.52 -0.17
C THR A 6 0.03 -5.82 -0.86
N TYR A 7 -0.15 -4.55 -0.54
CA TYR A 7 -1.19 -3.72 -1.15
C TYR A 7 -0.55 -2.58 -1.89
N ARG A 8 -1.17 -2.18 -2.98
CA ARG A 8 -0.78 -1.00 -3.73
C ARG A 8 -1.86 0.05 -3.55
N PHE A 9 -1.44 1.24 -3.15
CA PHE A 9 -2.33 2.37 -2.95
C PHE A 9 -1.97 3.44 -3.97
N VAL A 10 -2.95 3.97 -4.68
CA VAL A 10 -2.76 5.08 -5.60
C VAL A 10 -3.42 6.29 -4.98
N LEU A 11 -2.64 7.32 -4.73
CA LEU A 11 -3.07 8.47 -3.96
C LEU A 11 -2.85 9.75 -4.75
N ARG A 12 -3.65 10.76 -4.43
CA ARG A 12 -3.50 12.08 -5.03
C ARG A 12 -3.56 13.12 -3.93
N GLY A 13 -2.70 14.12 -4.01
CA GLY A 13 -2.74 15.26 -3.10
C GLY A 13 -1.43 15.42 -2.34
N PRO A 14 -1.31 16.54 -1.62
CA PRO A 14 -0.12 16.81 -0.81
C PRO A 14 -0.16 15.97 0.47
N GLY A 15 1.00 15.75 1.05
CA GLY A 15 1.06 15.04 2.33
C GLY A 15 1.52 13.61 2.24
N VAL A 16 1.92 13.15 1.05
CA VAL A 16 2.38 11.79 0.89
C VAL A 16 3.60 11.51 1.75
N GLU A 17 4.49 12.48 1.89
CA GLU A 17 5.68 12.31 2.70
C GLU A 17 5.34 12.04 4.16
N ARG A 18 4.34 12.74 4.66
CA ARG A 18 3.87 12.52 6.02
C ARG A 18 3.28 11.13 6.19
N LEU A 19 2.52 10.69 5.18
CA LEU A 19 1.97 9.34 5.21
C LEU A 19 3.09 8.31 5.18
N SER A 20 4.11 8.53 4.35
CA SER A 20 5.24 7.61 4.25
C SER A 20 5.95 7.44 5.57
N ASP A 21 6.08 8.51 6.34
CA ASP A 21 6.71 8.41 7.64
C ASP A 21 5.92 7.54 8.60
N GLU A 22 4.59 7.53 8.45
CA GLU A 22 3.74 6.76 9.35
C GLU A 22 3.66 5.29 8.97
N ILE A 23 3.60 4.99 7.68
CA ILE A 23 3.30 3.63 7.24
C ILE A 23 4.49 2.88 6.66
N GLU A 24 5.58 3.55 6.42
CA GLU A 24 6.84 2.94 5.97
C GLU A 24 6.62 2.02 4.76
N PRO A 25 6.23 2.59 3.61
CA PRO A 25 5.96 1.76 2.44
C PRO A 25 7.23 1.09 1.91
N SER A 26 7.04 -0.05 1.26
CA SER A 26 8.15 -0.76 0.62
C SER A 26 8.67 0.02 -0.58
N THR A 27 7.78 0.59 -1.37
CA THR A 27 8.15 1.40 -2.53
C THR A 27 7.26 2.60 -2.64
N ILE A 28 7.80 3.66 -3.23
CA ILE A 28 7.08 4.89 -3.52
C ILE A 28 7.42 5.29 -4.94
N GLN A 29 6.40 5.52 -5.75
CA GLN A 29 6.60 6.00 -7.11
C GLN A 29 5.64 7.14 -7.36
N THR A 30 6.10 8.16 -8.09
CA THR A 30 5.25 9.27 -8.47
C THR A 30 5.04 9.24 -9.98
N ASP A 31 3.84 9.63 -10.38
CA ASP A 31 3.47 9.68 -11.80
C ASP A 31 2.51 10.85 -11.94
N GLY A 32 3.04 12.00 -12.37
CA GLY A 32 2.26 13.23 -12.42
C GLY A 32 1.84 13.64 -11.03
N ASP A 33 0.55 13.81 -10.83
CA ASP A 33 0.02 14.18 -9.52
C ASP A 33 -0.38 12.96 -8.69
N LEU A 34 -0.10 11.77 -9.19
CA LEU A 34 -0.42 10.54 -8.47
C LEU A 34 0.82 9.99 -7.80
N THR A 35 0.62 9.36 -6.66
CA THR A 35 1.69 8.65 -5.97
C THR A 35 1.23 7.23 -5.73
N VAL A 36 2.08 6.28 -6.05
CA VAL A 36 1.79 4.86 -5.89
C VAL A 36 2.67 4.33 -4.76
N LEU A 37 2.03 3.83 -3.72
CA LEU A 37 2.72 3.23 -2.60
C LEU A 37 2.46 1.74 -2.55
N THR A 38 3.49 0.97 -2.29
CA THR A 38 3.36 -0.46 -2.05
C THR A 38 3.67 -0.71 -0.57
N VAL A 39 2.74 -1.31 0.14
CA VAL A 39 2.83 -1.46 1.59
C VAL A 39 2.55 -2.91 1.96
N ARG A 40 3.35 -3.45 2.85
CA ARG A 40 3.14 -4.78 3.39
C ARG A 40 2.21 -4.66 4.58
N ILE A 41 1.08 -5.34 4.51
CA ILE A 41 0.03 -5.27 5.52
C ILE A 41 -0.03 -6.60 6.25
N GLU A 42 0.02 -6.55 7.57
CA GLU A 42 0.07 -7.76 8.39
C GLU A 42 -1.31 -8.32 8.71
N ASP A 43 -2.27 -7.45 8.94
CA ASP A 43 -3.61 -7.87 9.28
C ASP A 43 -4.59 -6.75 8.97
N GLN A 44 -5.86 -6.99 9.26
CA GLN A 44 -6.90 -6.01 8.93
C GLN A 44 -6.81 -4.76 9.78
N SER A 45 -6.35 -4.89 11.01
CA SER A 45 -6.15 -3.71 11.85
C SER A 45 -5.09 -2.80 11.25
N HIS A 46 -4.02 -3.39 10.75
CA HIS A 46 -2.96 -2.64 10.10
C HIS A 46 -3.50 -1.93 8.85
N LEU A 47 -4.27 -2.65 8.03
CA LEU A 47 -4.86 -2.06 6.83
C LEU A 47 -5.78 -0.91 7.18
N ARG A 48 -6.61 -1.08 8.21
CA ARG A 48 -7.53 -0.03 8.63
C ARG A 48 -6.76 1.19 9.11
N GLY A 49 -5.65 0.98 9.82
CA GLY A 49 -4.80 2.07 10.27
C GLY A 49 -4.23 2.87 9.11
N VAL A 50 -3.77 2.17 8.07
CA VAL A 50 -3.24 2.83 6.89
C VAL A 50 -4.33 3.67 6.21
N LEU A 51 -5.52 3.10 6.04
CA LEU A 51 -6.63 3.81 5.40
C LEU A 51 -7.05 5.03 6.23
N ASN A 52 -7.03 4.91 7.55
CA ASN A 52 -7.35 6.04 8.43
C ASN A 52 -6.30 7.14 8.30
N SER A 53 -5.03 6.78 8.21
CA SER A 53 -3.97 7.77 8.05
C SER A 53 -4.14 8.53 6.74
N ILE A 54 -4.49 7.82 5.67
CA ILE A 54 -4.72 8.45 4.37
C ILE A 54 -5.83 9.49 4.50
N ARG A 55 -6.91 9.12 5.16
CA ARG A 55 -8.03 10.03 5.35
C ARG A 55 -7.67 11.21 6.23
N ASP A 56 -6.96 10.96 7.33
CA ASP A 56 -6.63 12.01 8.29
C ASP A 56 -5.71 13.05 7.68
N ILE A 57 -4.81 12.64 6.81
CA ILE A 57 -3.90 13.55 6.14
C ILE A 57 -4.63 14.34 5.05
N GLY A 58 -5.74 13.78 4.55
CA GLY A 58 -6.52 14.47 3.52
C GLY A 58 -6.15 14.08 2.11
N LEU A 59 -5.49 12.96 1.96
CA LEU A 59 -5.15 12.45 0.63
C LEU A 59 -6.37 11.79 0.00
N GLU A 60 -6.45 11.89 -1.33
CA GLU A 60 -7.49 11.18 -2.07
C GLU A 60 -6.99 9.79 -2.39
N LEU A 61 -7.76 8.78 -2.00
CA LEU A 61 -7.45 7.40 -2.35
C LEU A 61 -8.09 7.12 -3.69
N VAL A 62 -7.28 7.09 -4.74
CA VAL A 62 -7.78 6.90 -6.10
C VAL A 62 -8.09 5.43 -6.36
N ALA A 63 -7.22 4.56 -5.86
CA ALA A 63 -7.41 3.11 -6.03
C ALA A 63 -6.54 2.39 -5.03
N PHE A 64 -6.94 1.18 -4.67
CA PHE A 64 -6.05 0.31 -3.94
C PHE A 64 -6.42 -1.14 -4.24
N GLU A 65 -5.42 -2.00 -4.17
CA GLU A 65 -5.65 -3.41 -4.47
C GLU A 65 -4.65 -4.26 -3.72
N ARG A 66 -5.06 -5.45 -3.39
CA ARG A 66 -4.15 -6.44 -2.84
C ARG A 66 -3.43 -7.11 -3.99
N LEU A 67 -2.12 -7.11 -3.94
CA LEU A 67 -1.32 -7.74 -4.97
C LEU A 67 -1.21 -9.23 -4.69
N ALA A 68 -1.29 -10.01 -5.74
CA ALA A 68 -1.10 -11.44 -5.59
C ALA A 68 0.34 -11.72 -5.20
N PRO A 69 0.57 -12.74 -4.37
CA PRO A 69 1.95 -13.13 -4.07
C PRO A 69 2.67 -13.49 -5.35
N VAL A 70 3.93 -13.16 -5.41
CA VAL A 70 4.73 -13.55 -6.56
C VAL A 70 4.79 -15.07 -6.57
N PRO A 71 4.36 -15.71 -7.67
CA PRO A 71 4.42 -17.17 -7.73
C PRO A 71 5.85 -17.56 -7.96
N SER A 72 6.55 -17.54 -6.95
CA SER A 72 7.91 -17.86 -7.13
C SER A 72 8.09 -19.27 -7.31
N VAL A 73 7.35 -19.91 -7.31
CA VAL A 73 7.76 -21.10 -7.34
C VAL A 73 6.97 -22.09 -7.75
N GLU A 74 6.72 -21.94 -7.92
CA GLU A 74 6.23 -22.50 -8.28
C GLU A 74 5.84 -23.15 -8.76
N PRO A 75 5.96 -23.63 -8.98
CA PRO A 75 5.59 -23.96 -9.45
C PRO A 75 4.97 -24.87 -9.78
N ASP A 76 4.82 -25.18 -9.83
CA ASP A 76 4.43 -25.84 -10.18
C ASP A 76 3.92 -26.62 -10.12
N ALA A 77 3.84 -26.64 -9.99
CA ALA A 77 3.42 -27.07 -9.95
C ALA A 77 2.68 -27.81 -10.25
N ARG A 78 2.63 -28.16 -10.45
CA ARG A 78 2.01 -28.55 -10.69
C ARG A 78 1.64 -28.74 -10.86
#